data_052d7d2a4aab6fb935e755d93610c8de
#
_entry.id   052d7d2a4aab6fb935e755d93610c8de
#
_cell.length_a   1.000
_cell.length_b   1.000
_cell.length_c   1.000
_cell.angle_alpha   90.00
_cell.angle_beta   90.00
_cell.angle_gamma   90.00
#
_symmetry.space_group_name_H-M   'P 1'
#
loop_
_entity.id
_entity.type
_entity.pdbx_description
1 polymer ?
#
loop_
_entity_poly.entity_id
_entity_poly.type
_entity_poly.pdbx_seq_one_letter_code
_entity_poly.pdbx_strand_id
1 'polypeptide(L)'
;MRGYRLPGLAEVPGAVRGKLPPLRRLVGLDPETDLLFAVTQKREVVALDVAGGRLDTVATAVEQAALGPDGTLYAVDEKRHVFTVARRVRLAWPQPLAGVPRELFGADQRLVAVLAQDPPKMIAAAPDQPPATRTLPPGGDLAATRWGDLVAVATDSGVLLMDPIDRREPAFVRLEDHPRAVVFSPSGHRIYVARRTGPGLAVIDRYERQEIDGVALPTPAATIRMDPAGRWLLARPSVGDSAWVVDLPTRTLVGSVATSWSVELPAIGPDGSLLVRQRNDLVAYRPDSLTEIGRVAGGGADLWTLTTWRPRGGYGPTVVAEAQAATPAADSVGPEGPLYVQVSTSQNESWSSGLAQQLSRAGLAAKVLPPHTPDDGYRVVLGPYTTRAQAEEIGRKLGRPFWIYQPNQ
;
A
#
# COMPACT_ATOMS: atom_id res chain seq x y z
N MET A 1 4.20 -20.25 14.93
CA MET A 1 3.68 -19.58 13.72
C MET A 1 2.90 -20.57 12.88
N ARG A 2 1.82 -20.14 12.23
CA ARG A 2 0.98 -20.99 11.36
C ARG A 2 0.73 -20.24 10.05
N GLY A 3 0.63 -20.95 8.96
CA GLY A 3 0.27 -20.40 7.66
C GLY A 3 -1.13 -20.84 7.26
N TYR A 4 -1.89 -19.91 6.66
CA TYR A 4 -3.25 -20.17 6.20
C TYR A 4 -3.39 -19.73 4.75
N ARG A 5 -4.19 -20.47 4.00
CA ARG A 5 -4.51 -20.12 2.62
C ARG A 5 -5.81 -19.36 2.54
N LEU A 6 -5.77 -18.22 1.86
CA LEU A 6 -6.97 -17.49 1.49
C LEU A 6 -7.64 -18.13 0.25
N PRO A 7 -8.95 -17.98 0.10
CA PRO A 7 -9.88 -17.23 0.96
C PRO A 7 -10.40 -17.99 2.20
N GLY A 8 -10.38 -19.32 2.19
CA GLY A 8 -11.09 -20.15 3.17
C GLY A 8 -10.38 -20.32 4.51
N LEU A 9 -9.23 -19.71 4.74
CA LEU A 9 -8.42 -19.83 5.95
C LEU A 9 -8.06 -21.29 6.31
N ALA A 10 -7.87 -22.14 5.30
CA ALA A 10 -7.37 -23.48 5.52
C ALA A 10 -5.91 -23.44 5.98
N GLU A 11 -5.59 -24.08 7.10
CA GLU A 11 -4.21 -24.18 7.58
C GLU A 11 -3.36 -24.96 6.58
N VAL A 12 -2.15 -24.48 6.32
CA VAL A 12 -1.16 -25.12 5.44
C VAL A 12 -0.03 -25.63 6.32
N PRO A 13 -0.03 -26.92 6.70
CA PRO A 13 1.00 -27.48 7.58
C PRO A 13 2.39 -27.31 6.96
N GLY A 14 3.34 -26.86 7.77
CA GLY A 14 4.74 -26.69 7.34
C GLY A 14 4.98 -25.55 6.35
N ALA A 15 3.98 -24.71 6.05
CA ALA A 15 4.15 -23.54 5.20
C ALA A 15 5.15 -22.54 5.77
N VAL A 16 5.24 -22.46 7.08
CA VAL A 16 6.17 -21.58 7.79
C VAL A 16 7.04 -22.39 8.72
N ARG A 17 8.35 -22.24 8.60
CA ARG A 17 9.35 -22.87 9.46
C ARG A 17 9.88 -21.87 10.47
N GLY A 18 10.43 -22.39 11.57
CA GLY A 18 11.02 -21.61 12.65
C GLY A 18 10.02 -21.13 13.71
N LYS A 19 10.55 -20.47 14.73
CA LYS A 19 9.80 -19.92 15.86
C LYS A 19 10.23 -18.47 16.06
N LEU A 20 9.27 -17.61 16.29
CA LEU A 20 9.52 -16.24 16.71
C LEU A 20 9.49 -16.16 18.24
N PRO A 21 10.35 -15.35 18.87
CA PRO A 21 10.21 -15.00 20.26
C PRO A 21 8.92 -14.22 20.50
N PRO A 22 8.54 -13.92 21.76
CA PRO A 22 7.39 -13.08 22.05
C PRO A 22 7.51 -11.73 21.33
N LEU A 23 6.51 -11.40 20.52
CA LEU A 23 6.51 -10.21 19.68
C LEU A 23 5.77 -9.05 20.35
N ARG A 24 6.24 -7.84 20.08
CA ARG A 24 5.52 -6.60 20.30
C ARG A 24 4.67 -6.24 19.06
N ARG A 25 5.24 -6.41 17.86
CA ARG A 25 4.53 -6.18 16.60
C ARG A 25 5.21 -6.87 15.42
N LEU A 26 4.45 -7.08 14.35
CA LEU A 26 4.99 -7.39 13.04
C LEU A 26 5.38 -6.09 12.32
N VAL A 27 6.45 -6.14 11.54
CA VAL A 27 6.88 -5.02 10.68
C VAL A 27 6.42 -5.26 9.25
N GLY A 28 6.67 -6.45 8.72
CA GLY A 28 6.26 -6.84 7.38
C GLY A 28 7.01 -8.07 6.90
N LEU A 29 6.55 -8.61 5.78
CA LEU A 29 7.22 -9.68 5.05
C LEU A 29 7.75 -9.11 3.74
N ASP A 30 9.05 -9.30 3.49
CA ASP A 30 9.63 -9.09 2.17
C ASP A 30 9.39 -10.35 1.31
N PRO A 31 8.54 -10.27 0.29
CA PRO A 31 8.19 -11.43 -0.52
C PRO A 31 9.31 -11.86 -1.48
N GLU A 32 10.32 -11.01 -1.72
CA GLU A 32 11.45 -11.34 -2.58
C GLU A 32 12.48 -12.20 -1.86
N THR A 33 12.68 -11.96 -0.57
CA THR A 33 13.68 -12.68 0.24
C THR A 33 13.07 -13.70 1.18
N ASP A 34 11.74 -13.77 1.30
CA ASP A 34 10.99 -14.56 2.28
C ASP A 34 11.36 -14.22 3.75
N LEU A 35 11.81 -12.99 4.00
CA LEU A 35 12.16 -12.52 5.35
C LEU A 35 10.97 -11.84 6.02
N LEU A 36 10.51 -12.41 7.11
CA LEU A 36 9.54 -11.79 8.00
C LEU A 36 10.26 -10.98 9.07
N PHE A 37 10.02 -9.67 9.09
CA PHE A 37 10.55 -8.78 10.10
C PHE A 37 9.54 -8.53 11.20
N ALA A 38 10.01 -8.61 12.45
CA ALA A 38 9.18 -8.38 13.62
C ALA A 38 9.98 -7.68 14.73
N VAL A 39 9.29 -6.91 15.58
CA VAL A 39 9.86 -6.34 16.81
C VAL A 39 9.47 -7.21 17.99
N THR A 40 10.45 -7.68 18.74
CA THR A 40 10.25 -8.48 19.94
C THR A 40 9.85 -7.63 21.14
N GLN A 41 9.36 -8.27 22.21
CA GLN A 41 9.13 -7.58 23.49
C GLN A 41 10.41 -7.00 24.10
N LYS A 42 11.58 -7.55 23.75
CA LYS A 42 12.89 -7.02 24.15
C LYS A 42 13.37 -5.85 23.29
N ARG A 43 12.51 -5.34 22.37
CA ARG A 43 12.85 -4.24 21.47
C ARG A 43 13.96 -4.59 20.47
N GLU A 44 14.06 -5.86 20.10
CA GLU A 44 14.95 -6.34 19.06
C GLU A 44 14.15 -6.47 17.75
N VAL A 45 14.73 -6.09 16.63
CA VAL A 45 14.20 -6.46 15.33
C VAL A 45 14.81 -7.80 14.93
N VAL A 46 13.96 -8.76 14.67
CA VAL A 46 14.35 -10.07 14.17
C VAL A 46 13.90 -10.24 12.73
N ALA A 47 14.71 -10.93 11.94
CA ALA A 47 14.41 -11.36 10.59
C ALA A 47 14.29 -12.89 10.59
N LEU A 48 13.13 -13.40 10.27
CA LEU A 48 12.88 -14.84 10.12
C LEU A 48 12.76 -15.18 8.64
N ASP A 49 13.64 -16.05 8.17
CA ASP A 49 13.47 -16.74 6.88
C ASP A 49 12.31 -17.74 7.04
N VAL A 50 11.14 -17.42 6.49
CA VAL A 50 9.92 -18.22 6.69
C VAL A 50 9.99 -19.57 5.98
N ALA A 51 10.79 -19.70 4.93
CA ALA A 51 11.01 -20.94 4.21
C ALA A 51 12.09 -21.82 4.86
N GLY A 52 13.22 -21.21 5.26
CA GLY A 52 14.37 -21.91 5.84
C GLY A 52 14.28 -22.10 7.36
N GLY A 53 13.49 -21.31 8.06
CA GLY A 53 13.34 -21.34 9.52
C GLY A 53 14.48 -20.67 10.29
N ARG A 54 15.41 -20.00 9.60
CA ARG A 54 16.52 -19.28 10.24
C ARG A 54 16.04 -17.95 10.81
N LEU A 55 16.38 -17.68 12.07
CA LEU A 55 16.09 -16.46 12.78
C LEU A 55 17.40 -15.69 13.06
N ASP A 56 17.46 -14.45 12.63
CA ASP A 56 18.58 -13.56 12.88
C ASP A 56 18.10 -12.30 13.62
N THR A 57 18.84 -11.83 14.64
CA THR A 57 18.62 -10.51 15.22
C THR A 57 19.37 -9.48 14.39
N VAL A 58 18.65 -8.52 13.82
CA VAL A 58 19.23 -7.53 12.90
C VAL A 58 19.45 -6.17 13.52
N ALA A 59 18.70 -5.83 14.58
CA ALA A 59 18.89 -4.59 15.36
C ALA A 59 18.39 -4.77 16.78
N THR A 60 18.95 -4.00 17.73
CA THR A 60 18.60 -4.01 19.16
C THR A 60 18.21 -2.61 19.64
N ALA A 61 17.55 -2.53 20.79
CA ALA A 61 17.04 -1.28 21.38
C ALA A 61 16.13 -0.46 20.43
N VAL A 62 15.38 -1.15 19.58
CA VAL A 62 14.57 -0.52 18.53
C VAL A 62 13.25 0.01 19.08
N GLU A 63 12.98 1.29 18.81
CA GLU A 63 11.70 1.93 19.12
C GLU A 63 10.70 1.76 17.98
N GLN A 64 11.16 2.01 16.76
CA GLN A 64 10.33 1.92 15.57
C GLN A 64 11.07 1.22 14.43
N ALA A 65 10.30 0.55 13.58
CA ALA A 65 10.79 -0.02 12.35
C ALA A 65 9.71 0.03 11.27
N ALA A 66 10.13 0.17 10.02
CA ALA A 66 9.27 0.16 8.84
C ALA A 66 9.95 -0.61 7.72
N LEU A 67 9.15 -1.30 6.90
CA LEU A 67 9.61 -1.97 5.70
C LEU A 67 9.29 -1.09 4.50
N GLY A 68 10.30 -0.78 3.70
CA GLY A 68 10.13 -0.06 2.45
C GLY A 68 9.54 -0.93 1.35
N PRO A 69 9.03 -0.33 0.28
CA PRO A 69 8.46 -1.05 -0.85
C PRO A 69 9.49 -1.87 -1.63
N ASP A 70 10.76 -1.56 -1.48
CA ASP A 70 11.92 -2.26 -2.05
C ASP A 70 12.44 -3.40 -1.16
N GLY A 71 11.75 -3.73 -0.06
CA GLY A 71 12.17 -4.71 0.92
C GLY A 71 13.25 -4.22 1.89
N THR A 72 13.65 -2.96 1.83
CA THR A 72 14.59 -2.39 2.81
C THR A 72 13.90 -2.18 4.15
N LEU A 73 14.42 -2.78 5.19
CA LEU A 73 14.03 -2.51 6.56
C LEU A 73 14.73 -1.26 7.09
N TYR A 74 13.95 -0.34 7.64
CA TYR A 74 14.45 0.81 8.40
C TYR A 74 14.11 0.60 9.87
N ALA A 75 15.11 0.76 10.74
CA ALA A 75 14.92 0.66 12.19
C ALA A 75 15.55 1.88 12.88
N VAL A 76 14.86 2.39 13.89
CA VAL A 76 15.30 3.53 14.69
C VAL A 76 15.38 3.09 16.16
N ASP A 77 16.55 3.27 16.77
CA ASP A 77 16.76 2.94 18.18
C ASP A 77 16.32 4.07 19.13
N GLU A 78 16.40 3.83 20.44
CA GLU A 78 16.04 4.81 21.47
C GLU A 78 16.93 6.07 21.46
N LYS A 79 18.14 5.97 20.91
CA LYS A 79 19.07 7.10 20.72
C LYS A 79 18.86 7.79 19.38
N ARG A 80 17.84 7.35 18.62
CA ARG A 80 17.47 7.87 17.30
C ARG A 80 18.47 7.54 16.18
N HIS A 81 19.39 6.59 16.40
CA HIS A 81 20.20 6.08 15.32
C HIS A 81 19.33 5.28 14.34
N VAL A 82 19.61 5.46 13.06
CA VAL A 82 18.94 4.76 11.99
C VAL A 82 19.80 3.62 11.50
N PHE A 83 19.19 2.47 11.30
CA PHE A 83 19.78 1.31 10.68
C PHE A 83 18.93 0.89 9.50
N THR A 84 19.58 0.57 8.40
CA THR A 84 18.92 -0.09 7.27
C THR A 84 19.41 -1.52 7.14
N VAL A 85 18.52 -2.41 6.76
CA VAL A 85 18.84 -3.79 6.40
C VAL A 85 18.24 -4.09 5.04
N ALA A 86 19.11 -4.23 4.05
CA ALA A 86 18.74 -4.59 2.70
C ALA A 86 19.48 -5.88 2.30
N ARG A 87 18.77 -6.87 1.79
CA ARG A 87 19.36 -8.16 1.38
C ARG A 87 20.31 -8.76 2.43
N ARG A 88 19.94 -8.68 3.73
CA ARG A 88 20.72 -9.11 4.91
C ARG A 88 21.97 -8.28 5.22
N VAL A 89 22.23 -7.20 4.50
CA VAL A 89 23.33 -6.27 4.80
C VAL A 89 22.79 -5.16 5.70
N ARG A 90 23.38 -5.01 6.88
CA ARG A 90 23.07 -3.93 7.83
C ARG A 90 24.00 -2.74 7.59
N LEU A 91 23.40 -1.57 7.45
CA LEU A 91 24.09 -0.29 7.36
C LEU A 91 23.61 0.63 8.48
N ALA A 92 24.53 1.15 9.29
CA ALA A 92 24.24 2.21 10.24
C ALA A 92 24.39 3.57 9.55
N TRP A 93 23.46 4.47 9.80
CA TRP A 93 23.53 5.83 9.25
C TRP A 93 24.47 6.69 10.08
N PRO A 94 25.18 7.66 9.46
CA PRO A 94 26.19 8.45 10.13
C PRO A 94 25.61 9.42 11.15
N GLN A 95 24.35 9.82 10.99
CA GLN A 95 23.69 10.79 11.87
C GLN A 95 22.36 10.26 12.42
N PRO A 96 22.05 10.53 13.70
CA PRO A 96 20.75 10.20 14.27
C PRO A 96 19.66 11.15 13.72
N LEU A 97 18.38 10.73 13.85
CA LEU A 97 17.25 11.61 13.56
C LEU A 97 17.22 12.79 14.55
N ALA A 98 16.79 13.95 14.06
CA ALA A 98 16.69 15.18 14.85
C ALA A 98 15.65 15.14 15.98
N GLY A 99 14.76 14.13 16.00
CA GLY A 99 13.72 13.98 17.02
C GLY A 99 13.18 12.55 17.08
N VAL A 100 12.24 12.32 18.01
CA VAL A 100 11.57 11.02 18.16
C VAL A 100 10.55 10.86 17.04
N PRO A 101 10.62 9.80 16.25
CA PRO A 101 9.63 9.58 15.19
C PRO A 101 8.29 9.14 15.78
N ARG A 102 7.20 9.76 15.31
CA ARG A 102 5.82 9.31 15.53
C ARG A 102 5.44 8.25 14.50
N GLU A 103 5.86 8.47 13.27
CA GLU A 103 5.59 7.61 12.13
C GLU A 103 6.85 7.40 11.30
N LEU A 104 6.99 6.21 10.75
CA LEU A 104 8.07 5.83 9.83
C LEU A 104 7.50 5.12 8.63
N PHE A 105 8.00 5.45 7.45
CA PHE A 105 7.76 4.66 6.23
C PHE A 105 8.97 4.74 5.31
N GLY A 106 9.19 3.67 4.56
CA GLY A 106 10.22 3.63 3.53
C GLY A 106 9.68 4.20 2.21
N ALA A 107 10.51 4.98 1.52
CA ALA A 107 10.18 5.61 0.26
C ALA A 107 11.39 5.60 -0.65
N ASP A 108 11.37 4.82 -1.71
CA ASP A 108 12.40 4.76 -2.76
C ASP A 108 13.85 4.92 -2.22
N GLN A 109 14.32 3.92 -1.49
CA GLN A 109 15.64 3.90 -0.81
C GLN A 109 15.87 4.99 0.25
N ARG A 110 14.80 5.64 0.70
CA ARG A 110 14.83 6.68 1.74
C ARG A 110 13.91 6.32 2.88
N LEU A 111 14.24 6.86 4.03
CA LEU A 111 13.37 6.87 5.18
C LEU A 111 12.63 8.20 5.24
N VAL A 112 11.32 8.14 5.40
CA VAL A 112 10.53 9.31 5.78
C VAL A 112 10.05 9.10 7.21
N ALA A 113 10.38 10.06 8.07
CA ALA A 113 10.01 10.06 9.49
C ALA A 113 9.18 11.32 9.79
N VAL A 114 8.05 11.12 10.46
CA VAL A 114 7.28 12.23 11.04
C VAL A 114 7.64 12.32 12.52
N LEU A 115 8.22 13.44 12.94
CA LEU A 115 8.68 13.63 14.31
C LEU A 115 7.54 14.07 15.23
N ALA A 116 7.54 13.51 16.45
CA ALA A 116 6.63 13.86 17.53
C ALA A 116 7.07 15.15 18.21
N GLN A 117 6.89 16.28 17.57
CA GLN A 117 7.19 17.61 18.10
C GLN A 117 6.10 18.61 17.68
N ASP A 118 6.07 19.79 18.25
CA ASP A 118 5.12 20.85 17.91
C ASP A 118 5.87 22.10 17.39
N PRO A 119 5.64 22.56 16.14
CA PRO A 119 4.87 21.87 15.11
C PRO A 119 5.55 20.58 14.63
N PRO A 120 4.78 19.59 14.15
CA PRO A 120 5.35 18.33 13.64
C PRO A 120 6.31 18.60 12.49
N LYS A 121 7.36 17.80 12.38
CA LYS A 121 8.29 17.86 11.25
C LYS A 121 8.37 16.54 10.55
N MET A 122 8.37 16.58 9.24
CA MET A 122 8.70 15.46 8.39
C MET A 122 10.16 15.57 7.97
N ILE A 123 10.88 14.46 8.07
CA ILE A 123 12.28 14.35 7.62
C ILE A 123 12.31 13.23 6.57
N ALA A 124 12.80 13.56 5.37
CA ALA A 124 13.19 12.58 4.38
C ALA A 124 14.71 12.45 4.37
N ALA A 125 15.23 11.27 4.56
CA ALA A 125 16.66 11.04 4.75
C ALA A 125 17.14 9.78 4.02
N ALA A 126 18.36 9.84 3.52
CA ALA A 126 19.12 8.72 2.96
C ALA A 126 20.53 8.70 3.58
N PRO A 127 21.25 7.56 3.56
CA PRO A 127 22.56 7.45 4.21
C PRO A 127 23.61 8.42 3.69
N ASP A 128 23.52 8.75 2.41
CA ASP A 128 24.51 9.50 1.63
C ASP A 128 24.07 10.92 1.27
N GLN A 129 22.90 11.35 1.74
CA GLN A 129 22.34 12.66 1.40
C GLN A 129 21.96 13.44 2.66
N PRO A 130 22.08 14.77 2.65
CA PRO A 130 21.58 15.59 3.74
C PRO A 130 20.06 15.44 3.84
N PRO A 131 19.52 15.32 5.08
CA PRO A 131 18.09 15.16 5.27
C PRO A 131 17.32 16.40 4.81
N ALA A 132 16.24 16.17 4.06
CA ALA A 132 15.26 17.20 3.77
C ALA A 132 14.26 17.28 4.93
N THR A 133 14.00 18.49 5.44
CA THR A 133 13.09 18.71 6.56
C THR A 133 11.98 19.67 6.17
N ARG A 134 10.74 19.31 6.51
CA ARG A 134 9.55 20.14 6.31
C ARG A 134 8.71 20.22 7.58
N THR A 135 8.20 21.39 7.88
CA THR A 135 7.20 21.59 8.94
C THR A 135 5.84 21.15 8.42
N LEU A 136 5.13 20.36 9.20
CA LEU A 136 3.76 19.93 8.91
C LEU A 136 2.75 20.79 9.67
N PRO A 137 1.51 20.90 9.19
CA PRO A 137 0.40 21.45 9.97
C PRO A 137 0.19 20.62 11.25
N PRO A 138 -0.26 21.23 12.34
CA PRO A 138 -0.56 20.50 13.56
C PRO A 138 -1.74 19.53 13.37
N GLY A 139 -1.62 18.34 13.94
CA GLY A 139 -2.74 17.47 14.30
C GLY A 139 -3.42 16.63 13.20
N GLY A 140 -2.98 16.62 11.96
CA GLY A 140 -3.65 15.86 10.89
C GLY A 140 -3.23 14.39 10.79
N ASP A 141 -4.10 13.55 10.25
CA ASP A 141 -3.77 12.22 9.74
C ASP A 141 -2.89 12.36 8.49
N LEU A 142 -2.06 11.36 8.24
CA LEU A 142 -1.07 11.40 7.18
C LEU A 142 -1.06 10.08 6.41
N ALA A 143 -0.98 10.18 5.10
CA ALA A 143 -0.74 9.04 4.23
C ALA A 143 0.37 9.35 3.24
N ALA A 144 1.11 8.32 2.86
CA ALA A 144 2.06 8.39 1.77
C ALA A 144 1.61 7.48 0.62
N THR A 145 1.99 7.84 -0.59
CA THR A 145 1.94 6.88 -1.69
C THR A 145 2.82 5.69 -1.37
N ARG A 146 2.56 4.55 -1.97
CA ARG A 146 3.35 3.33 -1.77
C ARG A 146 4.87 3.57 -1.97
N TRP A 147 5.24 4.53 -2.77
CA TRP A 147 6.63 4.85 -3.14
C TRP A 147 7.19 6.02 -2.32
N GLY A 148 6.32 6.70 -1.56
CA GLY A 148 6.69 7.85 -0.76
C GLY A 148 7.09 9.09 -1.58
N ASP A 149 6.73 9.11 -2.86
CA ASP A 149 6.95 10.28 -3.73
C ASP A 149 5.98 11.43 -3.42
N LEU A 150 4.87 11.12 -2.76
CA LEU A 150 3.89 12.10 -2.31
C LEU A 150 3.34 11.73 -0.94
N VAL A 151 3.19 12.74 -0.11
CA VAL A 151 2.54 12.67 1.21
C VAL A 151 1.31 13.57 1.20
N ALA A 152 0.20 13.05 1.67
CA ALA A 152 -1.03 13.79 1.93
C ALA A 152 -1.20 13.98 3.44
N VAL A 153 -1.47 15.20 3.87
CA VAL A 153 -1.72 15.55 5.27
C VAL A 153 -3.10 16.16 5.39
N ALA A 154 -3.96 15.56 6.21
CA ALA A 154 -5.25 16.13 6.56
C ALA A 154 -5.03 17.36 7.43
N THR A 155 -5.65 18.47 7.08
CA THR A 155 -5.64 19.73 7.84
C THR A 155 -7.05 20.11 8.24
N ASP A 156 -7.21 21.19 8.98
CA ASP A 156 -8.56 21.64 9.37
C ASP A 156 -9.41 22.17 8.20
N SER A 157 -8.82 22.48 7.04
CA SER A 157 -9.55 23.11 5.93
C SER A 157 -9.31 22.44 4.56
N GLY A 158 -8.60 21.33 4.53
CA GLY A 158 -8.29 20.64 3.29
C GLY A 158 -7.16 19.62 3.44
N VAL A 159 -6.60 19.20 2.32
CA VAL A 159 -5.49 18.26 2.25
C VAL A 159 -4.28 18.95 1.66
N LEU A 160 -3.17 18.90 2.40
CA LEU A 160 -1.88 19.36 1.94
C LEU A 160 -1.16 18.20 1.23
N LEU A 161 -0.73 18.43 0.00
CA LEU A 161 0.01 17.48 -0.81
C LEU A 161 1.45 17.95 -0.95
N MET A 162 2.41 17.14 -0.56
CA MET A 162 3.81 17.48 -0.63
C MET A 162 4.69 16.32 -1.04
N ASP A 163 5.69 16.60 -1.86
CA ASP A 163 6.81 15.70 -2.06
C ASP A 163 7.73 15.82 -0.82
N PRO A 164 8.09 14.71 -0.15
CA PRO A 164 8.95 14.76 1.03
C PRO A 164 10.34 15.34 0.77
N ILE A 165 10.79 15.32 -0.48
CA ILE A 165 12.16 15.65 -0.89
C ILE A 165 12.21 16.97 -1.65
N ASP A 166 11.26 17.19 -2.54
CA ASP A 166 11.22 18.39 -3.37
C ASP A 166 10.94 19.62 -2.51
N ARG A 167 11.70 20.69 -2.76
CA ARG A 167 11.55 21.97 -2.07
C ARG A 167 10.43 22.84 -2.63
N ARG A 168 9.74 22.38 -3.69
CA ARG A 168 8.57 23.09 -4.22
C ARG A 168 7.53 23.32 -3.14
N GLU A 169 6.75 24.37 -3.29
CA GLU A 169 5.64 24.63 -2.37
C GLU A 169 4.63 23.48 -2.43
N PRO A 170 4.14 23.05 -1.26
CA PRO A 170 3.08 22.05 -1.21
C PRO A 170 1.82 22.53 -1.90
N ALA A 171 1.13 21.63 -2.59
CA ALA A 171 -0.18 21.92 -3.13
C ALA A 171 -1.24 21.75 -2.03
N PHE A 172 -2.24 22.65 -2.02
CA PHE A 172 -3.33 22.59 -1.08
C PHE A 172 -4.65 22.38 -1.80
N VAL A 173 -5.37 21.34 -1.40
CA VAL A 173 -6.72 21.03 -1.90
C VAL A 173 -7.71 21.40 -0.81
N ARG A 174 -8.49 22.46 -1.05
CA ARG A 174 -9.51 22.91 -0.11
C ARG A 174 -10.68 21.96 -0.11
N LEU A 175 -11.19 21.61 1.07
CA LEU A 175 -12.41 20.85 1.28
C LEU A 175 -13.36 21.62 2.19
N GLU A 176 -14.66 21.53 1.91
CA GLU A 176 -15.68 22.21 2.72
C GLU A 176 -15.81 21.61 4.12
N ASP A 177 -15.74 20.27 4.21
CA ASP A 177 -15.78 19.53 5.48
C ASP A 177 -14.37 19.20 5.96
N HIS A 178 -14.14 19.40 7.25
CA HIS A 178 -12.83 19.17 7.88
C HIS A 178 -12.32 17.74 7.66
N PRO A 179 -11.19 17.55 6.99
CA PRO A 179 -10.55 16.24 6.86
C PRO A 179 -10.19 15.64 8.22
N ARG A 180 -10.32 14.31 8.31
CA ARG A 180 -9.97 13.54 9.51
C ARG A 180 -8.95 12.45 9.23
N ALA A 181 -9.15 11.68 8.16
CA ALA A 181 -8.25 10.61 7.76
C ALA A 181 -8.07 10.66 6.25
N VAL A 182 -6.90 10.25 5.79
CA VAL A 182 -6.53 10.25 4.37
C VAL A 182 -5.92 8.91 3.98
N VAL A 183 -6.14 8.46 2.74
CA VAL A 183 -5.46 7.31 2.16
C VAL A 183 -5.33 7.48 0.65
N PHE A 184 -4.20 7.05 0.10
CA PHE A 184 -4.01 6.99 -1.35
C PHE A 184 -4.63 5.72 -1.95
N SER A 185 -5.12 5.84 -3.19
CA SER A 185 -5.26 4.65 -4.03
C SER A 185 -3.91 3.98 -4.25
N PRO A 186 -3.85 2.67 -4.52
CA PRO A 186 -2.57 1.97 -4.75
C PRO A 186 -1.76 2.54 -5.92
N SER A 187 -2.43 3.14 -6.89
CA SER A 187 -1.80 3.84 -8.02
C SER A 187 -1.29 5.24 -7.67
N GLY A 188 -1.65 5.77 -6.48
CA GLY A 188 -1.34 7.14 -6.07
C GLY A 188 -2.12 8.24 -6.80
N HIS A 189 -3.06 7.90 -7.71
CA HIS A 189 -3.82 8.89 -8.50
C HIS A 189 -4.91 9.58 -7.70
N ARG A 190 -5.55 8.85 -6.79
CA ARG A 190 -6.67 9.35 -6.01
C ARG A 190 -6.34 9.34 -4.54
N ILE A 191 -6.90 10.31 -3.83
CA ILE A 191 -6.82 10.43 -2.39
C ILE A 191 -8.24 10.36 -1.87
N TYR A 192 -8.50 9.41 -0.97
CA TYR A 192 -9.77 9.28 -0.28
C TYR A 192 -9.63 9.93 1.08
N VAL A 193 -10.60 10.76 1.43
CA VAL A 193 -10.55 11.59 2.64
C VAL A 193 -11.82 11.36 3.45
N ALA A 194 -11.68 10.88 4.66
CA ALA A 194 -12.77 10.86 5.62
C ALA A 194 -13.01 12.27 6.17
N ARG A 195 -14.28 12.67 6.23
CA ARG A 195 -14.71 13.97 6.72
C ARG A 195 -15.00 13.91 8.22
N ARG A 196 -14.71 14.97 8.94
CA ARG A 196 -14.96 15.04 10.39
C ARG A 196 -16.42 15.31 10.70
N THR A 197 -17.05 16.19 9.95
CA THR A 197 -18.39 16.71 10.21
C THR A 197 -19.44 16.21 9.23
N GLY A 198 -19.09 15.95 7.98
CA GLY A 198 -19.97 15.44 6.95
C GLY A 198 -19.95 13.92 6.85
N PRO A 199 -21.07 13.28 6.53
CA PRO A 199 -21.08 11.88 6.18
C PRO A 199 -20.40 11.65 4.84
N GLY A 200 -19.66 10.54 4.71
CA GLY A 200 -19.05 10.16 3.45
C GLY A 200 -17.58 10.47 3.35
N LEU A 201 -17.06 10.16 2.17
CA LEU A 201 -15.67 10.38 1.82
C LEU A 201 -15.61 11.38 0.66
N ALA A 202 -14.63 12.28 0.70
CA ALA A 202 -14.22 13.04 -0.47
C ALA A 202 -13.23 12.21 -1.30
N VAL A 203 -13.29 12.37 -2.62
CA VAL A 203 -12.34 11.79 -3.57
C VAL A 203 -11.61 12.92 -4.28
N ILE A 204 -10.32 13.02 -4.07
CA ILE A 204 -9.45 14.05 -4.67
C ILE A 204 -8.68 13.42 -5.83
N ASP A 205 -8.64 14.08 -6.97
CA ASP A 205 -7.68 13.80 -8.03
C ASP A 205 -6.33 14.47 -7.70
N ARG A 206 -5.26 13.67 -7.73
CA ARG A 206 -3.91 14.13 -7.41
C ARG A 206 -3.40 15.20 -8.37
N TYR A 207 -3.71 15.06 -9.66
CA TYR A 207 -3.15 15.90 -10.71
C TYR A 207 -3.96 17.17 -10.93
N GLU A 208 -5.30 17.05 -10.90
CA GLU A 208 -6.20 18.18 -10.97
C GLU A 208 -6.23 18.99 -9.65
N ARG A 209 -5.77 18.37 -8.55
CA ARG A 209 -5.71 18.98 -7.21
C ARG A 209 -7.06 19.51 -6.74
N GLN A 210 -8.12 18.78 -7.04
CA GLN A 210 -9.50 19.14 -6.68
C GLN A 210 -10.29 17.92 -6.24
N GLU A 211 -11.35 18.17 -5.48
CA GLU A 211 -12.35 17.16 -5.20
C GLU A 211 -13.14 16.89 -6.49
N ILE A 212 -13.14 15.62 -6.91
CA ILE A 212 -13.82 15.19 -8.14
C ILE A 212 -15.11 14.44 -7.87
N ASP A 213 -15.28 13.90 -6.65
CA ASP A 213 -16.37 13.01 -6.31
C ASP A 213 -16.49 12.75 -4.81
N GLY A 214 -17.47 11.96 -4.42
CA GLY A 214 -17.72 11.49 -3.06
C GLY A 214 -18.25 10.06 -2.98
N VAL A 215 -18.13 9.49 -1.81
CA VAL A 215 -18.75 8.20 -1.45
C VAL A 215 -19.64 8.42 -0.24
N ALA A 216 -20.92 8.11 -0.36
CA ALA A 216 -21.86 8.25 0.77
C ALA A 216 -21.59 7.20 1.84
N LEU A 217 -21.53 7.64 3.09
CA LEU A 217 -21.47 6.78 4.28
C LEU A 217 -22.57 7.18 5.26
N PRO A 218 -23.05 6.27 6.12
CA PRO A 218 -24.15 6.59 7.05
C PRO A 218 -23.80 7.66 8.08
N THR A 219 -22.57 7.70 8.55
CA THR A 219 -22.04 8.67 9.51
C THR A 219 -20.56 8.97 9.19
N PRO A 220 -19.94 10.00 9.81
CA PRO A 220 -18.53 10.27 9.63
C PRO A 220 -17.64 9.08 9.98
N ALA A 221 -16.60 8.84 9.19
CA ALA A 221 -15.61 7.81 9.45
C ALA A 221 -14.46 8.33 10.32
N ALA A 222 -14.00 7.50 11.25
CA ALA A 222 -12.87 7.82 12.13
C ALA A 222 -11.52 7.56 11.47
N THR A 223 -11.42 6.51 10.70
CA THR A 223 -10.23 6.11 9.92
C THR A 223 -10.66 5.31 8.70
N ILE A 224 -9.78 5.25 7.71
CA ILE A 224 -10.00 4.53 6.46
C ILE A 224 -8.78 3.69 6.09
N ARG A 225 -9.00 2.59 5.39
CA ARG A 225 -7.95 1.73 4.86
C ARG A 225 -8.25 1.35 3.42
N MET A 226 -7.21 1.40 2.61
CA MET A 226 -7.27 1.02 1.20
C MET A 226 -6.90 -0.44 1.03
N ASP A 227 -7.65 -1.14 0.20
CA ASP A 227 -7.28 -2.44 -0.35
C ASP A 227 -6.01 -2.32 -1.20
N PRO A 228 -5.05 -3.25 -1.08
CA PRO A 228 -3.84 -3.26 -1.91
C PRO A 228 -4.10 -3.30 -3.43
N ALA A 229 -5.23 -3.85 -3.87
CA ALA A 229 -5.65 -3.84 -5.29
C ALA A 229 -6.44 -2.58 -5.67
N GLY A 230 -6.91 -1.78 -4.69
CA GLY A 230 -7.64 -0.53 -4.92
C GLY A 230 -9.11 -0.69 -5.32
N ARG A 231 -9.69 -1.86 -5.09
CA ARG A 231 -11.11 -2.12 -5.31
C ARG A 231 -11.97 -1.77 -4.11
N TRP A 232 -11.47 -2.07 -2.89
CA TRP A 232 -12.21 -1.94 -1.66
C TRP A 232 -11.61 -0.87 -0.76
N LEU A 233 -12.47 -0.14 -0.09
CA LEU A 233 -12.07 0.75 1.00
C LEU A 233 -12.83 0.34 2.25
N LEU A 234 -12.10 0.20 3.35
CA LEU A 234 -12.64 -0.06 4.66
C LEU A 234 -12.71 1.25 5.44
N ALA A 235 -13.87 1.57 6.00
CA ALA A 235 -14.02 2.76 6.82
C ALA A 235 -14.52 2.39 8.22
N ARG A 236 -13.88 2.95 9.25
CA ARG A 236 -14.30 2.79 10.64
C ARG A 236 -15.32 3.86 10.99
N PRO A 237 -16.50 3.52 11.47
CA PRO A 237 -17.43 4.50 12.04
C PRO A 237 -16.79 5.27 13.20
N SER A 238 -17.23 6.48 13.44
CA SER A 238 -16.78 7.27 14.60
C SER A 238 -17.21 6.66 15.93
N VAL A 239 -18.26 5.85 15.93
CA VAL A 239 -18.81 5.15 17.10
C VAL A 239 -19.03 3.68 16.75
N GLY A 240 -18.62 2.79 17.66
CA GLY A 240 -18.80 1.34 17.52
C GLY A 240 -17.58 0.63 16.91
N ASP A 241 -17.60 -0.70 17.03
CA ASP A 241 -16.57 -1.60 16.53
C ASP A 241 -17.07 -2.35 15.29
N SER A 242 -16.99 -1.67 14.15
CA SER A 242 -17.35 -2.25 12.86
C SER A 242 -16.45 -1.69 11.74
N ALA A 243 -16.49 -2.31 10.59
CA ALA A 243 -15.93 -1.81 9.35
C ALA A 243 -17.04 -1.71 8.30
N TRP A 244 -17.21 -0.54 7.72
CA TRP A 244 -17.95 -0.37 6.48
C TRP A 244 -17.08 -0.82 5.31
N VAL A 245 -17.68 -1.52 4.38
CA VAL A 245 -17.04 -2.02 3.17
C VAL A 245 -17.60 -1.22 1.99
N VAL A 246 -16.73 -0.49 1.31
CA VAL A 246 -17.07 0.34 0.16
C VAL A 246 -16.49 -0.30 -1.10
N ASP A 247 -17.32 -0.51 -2.12
CA ASP A 247 -16.90 -0.86 -3.46
C ASP A 247 -16.56 0.43 -4.22
N LEU A 248 -15.29 0.67 -4.48
CA LEU A 248 -14.79 1.89 -5.09
C LEU A 248 -15.17 2.05 -6.57
N PRO A 249 -15.17 0.99 -7.41
CA PRO A 249 -15.67 1.07 -8.78
C PRO A 249 -17.10 1.57 -8.89
N THR A 250 -17.98 1.12 -8.02
CA THR A 250 -19.40 1.54 -8.00
C THR A 250 -19.66 2.72 -7.06
N ARG A 251 -18.70 3.04 -6.18
CA ARG A 251 -18.79 4.08 -5.13
C ARG A 251 -19.94 3.85 -4.17
N THR A 252 -20.24 2.60 -3.90
CA THR A 252 -21.36 2.22 -3.04
C THR A 252 -20.89 1.55 -1.76
N LEU A 253 -21.59 1.84 -0.67
CA LEU A 253 -21.47 1.10 0.57
C LEU A 253 -22.12 -0.28 0.38
N VAL A 254 -21.32 -1.34 0.46
CA VAL A 254 -21.83 -2.72 0.41
C VAL A 254 -22.55 -3.08 1.71
N GLY A 255 -21.97 -2.70 2.84
CA GLY A 255 -22.52 -2.96 4.15
C GLY A 255 -21.51 -2.80 5.28
N SER A 256 -21.77 -3.43 6.41
CA SER A 256 -20.98 -3.34 7.63
C SER A 256 -20.69 -4.70 8.22
N VAL A 257 -19.46 -4.90 8.72
CA VAL A 257 -19.05 -6.10 9.45
C VAL A 257 -18.55 -5.70 10.83
N ALA A 258 -19.04 -6.37 11.88
CA ALA A 258 -18.53 -6.17 13.24
C ALA A 258 -17.08 -6.62 13.34
N THR A 259 -16.19 -5.74 13.82
CA THR A 259 -14.76 -6.02 13.96
C THR A 259 -14.09 -5.02 14.88
N SER A 260 -13.12 -5.48 15.68
CA SER A 260 -12.18 -4.57 16.33
C SER A 260 -11.08 -4.14 15.36
N TRP A 261 -10.64 -2.89 15.49
CA TRP A 261 -9.57 -2.33 14.68
C TRP A 261 -8.22 -2.41 15.41
N SER A 262 -7.23 -2.91 14.70
CA SER A 262 -5.81 -2.93 15.13
C SER A 262 -4.92 -2.43 13.99
N VAL A 263 -3.61 -2.50 14.16
CA VAL A 263 -2.66 -2.13 13.10
C VAL A 263 -2.84 -3.02 11.87
N GLU A 264 -3.06 -4.34 12.06
CA GLU A 264 -3.10 -5.31 10.98
C GLU A 264 -4.51 -5.53 10.39
N LEU A 265 -5.55 -5.42 11.23
CA LEU A 265 -6.92 -5.79 10.87
C LEU A 265 -7.94 -4.71 11.28
N PRO A 266 -9.08 -4.57 10.57
CA PRO A 266 -9.48 -5.32 9.38
C PRO A 266 -8.63 -4.99 8.17
N ALA A 267 -8.52 -5.93 7.25
CA ALA A 267 -7.75 -5.76 6.01
C ALA A 267 -8.35 -6.59 4.85
N ILE A 268 -8.06 -6.18 3.64
CA ILE A 268 -8.34 -6.98 2.45
C ILE A 268 -7.09 -7.78 2.09
N GLY A 269 -7.25 -9.07 1.95
CA GLY A 269 -6.19 -9.99 1.55
C GLY A 269 -5.80 -9.84 0.07
N PRO A 270 -4.66 -10.42 -0.33
CA PRO A 270 -4.20 -10.36 -1.73
C PRO A 270 -5.16 -11.01 -2.73
N ASP A 271 -6.02 -11.89 -2.27
CA ASP A 271 -7.08 -12.57 -3.04
C ASP A 271 -8.40 -11.78 -3.07
N GLY A 272 -8.46 -10.63 -2.42
CA GLY A 272 -9.63 -9.80 -2.29
C GLY A 272 -10.56 -10.16 -1.13
N SER A 273 -10.25 -11.15 -0.30
CA SER A 273 -11.08 -11.48 0.88
C SER A 273 -10.92 -10.45 2.00
N LEU A 274 -12.01 -10.14 2.69
CA LEU A 274 -12.02 -9.28 3.87
C LEU A 274 -11.72 -10.10 5.12
N LEU A 275 -10.68 -9.74 5.83
CA LEU A 275 -10.26 -10.36 7.07
C LEU A 275 -10.56 -9.45 8.25
N VAL A 276 -11.24 -9.97 9.26
CA VAL A 276 -11.68 -9.21 10.43
C VAL A 276 -11.44 -9.98 11.73
N ARG A 277 -11.32 -9.25 12.83
CA ARG A 277 -11.39 -9.84 14.18
C ARG A 277 -12.80 -9.78 14.68
N GLN A 278 -13.39 -10.93 14.96
CA GLN A 278 -14.69 -11.04 15.61
C GLN A 278 -14.56 -11.80 16.93
N ARG A 279 -14.77 -11.09 18.04
CA ARG A 279 -14.53 -11.66 19.37
C ARG A 279 -13.12 -12.26 19.47
N ASN A 280 -13.02 -13.59 19.61
CA ASN A 280 -11.75 -14.29 19.75
C ASN A 280 -11.26 -14.93 18.44
N ASP A 281 -11.97 -14.73 17.33
CA ASP A 281 -11.68 -15.41 16.06
C ASP A 281 -11.15 -14.45 15.00
N LEU A 282 -10.36 -14.98 14.07
CA LEU A 282 -10.17 -14.37 12.77
C LEU A 282 -11.23 -14.92 11.81
N VAL A 283 -11.91 -14.05 11.10
CA VAL A 283 -12.96 -14.43 10.13
C VAL A 283 -12.68 -13.80 8.78
N ALA A 284 -12.85 -14.59 7.73
CA ALA A 284 -12.77 -14.15 6.35
C ALA A 284 -14.18 -14.01 5.74
N TYR A 285 -14.40 -12.92 5.01
CA TYR A 285 -15.64 -12.63 4.30
C TYR A 285 -15.37 -12.37 2.82
N ARG A 286 -16.37 -12.62 1.99
CA ARG A 286 -16.46 -11.98 0.67
C ARG A 286 -16.87 -10.53 0.85
N PRO A 287 -16.10 -9.58 0.37
CA PRO A 287 -16.44 -8.16 0.59
C PRO A 287 -17.68 -7.70 -0.22
N ASP A 288 -18.00 -8.37 -1.33
CA ASP A 288 -19.14 -8.05 -2.19
C ASP A 288 -20.51 -8.45 -1.60
N SER A 289 -20.53 -9.45 -0.76
CA SER A 289 -21.76 -10.01 -0.18
C SER A 289 -21.76 -10.08 1.33
N LEU A 290 -20.61 -9.79 1.95
CA LEU A 290 -20.34 -9.94 3.39
C LEU A 290 -20.69 -11.36 3.92
N THR A 291 -20.52 -12.36 3.04
CA THR A 291 -20.71 -13.77 3.39
C THR A 291 -19.41 -14.33 3.98
N GLU A 292 -19.51 -14.98 5.15
CA GLU A 292 -18.38 -15.68 5.76
C GLU A 292 -17.91 -16.83 4.88
N ILE A 293 -16.59 -16.92 4.65
CA ILE A 293 -15.96 -17.93 3.82
C ILE A 293 -14.89 -18.74 4.54
N GLY A 294 -14.49 -18.32 5.74
CA GLY A 294 -13.52 -19.03 6.55
C GLY A 294 -13.37 -18.45 7.94
N ARG A 295 -12.90 -19.27 8.88
CA ARG A 295 -12.73 -18.89 10.28
C ARG A 295 -11.56 -19.62 10.91
N VAL A 296 -10.75 -18.89 11.69
CA VAL A 296 -9.73 -19.46 12.58
C VAL A 296 -10.19 -19.21 14.01
N ALA A 297 -10.62 -20.25 14.68
CA ALA A 297 -11.04 -20.18 16.06
C ALA A 297 -9.84 -19.81 16.96
N GLY A 298 -10.04 -18.86 17.87
CA GLY A 298 -8.99 -18.35 18.76
C GLY A 298 -7.95 -17.47 18.08
N GLY A 299 -8.05 -17.22 16.76
CA GLY A 299 -7.07 -16.41 16.01
C GLY A 299 -7.21 -14.90 16.18
N GLY A 300 -8.22 -14.43 16.92
CA GLY A 300 -8.47 -13.00 17.11
C GLY A 300 -7.39 -12.27 17.94
N ALA A 301 -6.69 -12.97 18.82
CA ALA A 301 -5.59 -12.41 19.62
C ALA A 301 -4.23 -12.49 18.92
N ASP A 302 -4.12 -13.23 17.82
CA ASP A 302 -2.87 -13.43 17.09
C ASP A 302 -2.48 -12.17 16.30
N LEU A 303 -1.17 -12.03 16.02
CA LEU A 303 -0.65 -11.07 15.06
C LEU A 303 -0.70 -11.67 13.66
N TRP A 304 -1.22 -10.91 12.70
CA TRP A 304 -1.44 -11.38 11.34
C TRP A 304 -0.64 -10.57 10.32
N THR A 305 -0.03 -11.24 9.36
CA THR A 305 0.52 -10.61 8.16
C THR A 305 -0.09 -11.26 6.93
N LEU A 306 -0.43 -10.42 5.95
CA LEU A 306 -1.02 -10.82 4.69
C LEU A 306 0.02 -10.68 3.58
N THR A 307 0.14 -11.71 2.76
CA THR A 307 1.16 -11.72 1.71
C THR A 307 0.77 -12.61 0.55
N THR A 308 1.34 -12.31 -0.61
CA THR A 308 1.35 -13.20 -1.77
C THR A 308 2.51 -14.20 -1.73
N TRP A 309 3.03 -14.50 -0.54
CA TRP A 309 4.16 -15.39 -0.35
C TRP A 309 4.05 -16.68 -1.18
N ARG A 310 5.14 -17.00 -1.83
CA ARG A 310 5.29 -18.25 -2.60
C ARG A 310 6.43 -19.04 -1.99
N PRO A 311 6.16 -20.28 -1.45
CA PRO A 311 7.22 -21.10 -0.91
C PRO A 311 8.26 -21.42 -1.99
N ARG A 312 9.55 -21.34 -1.64
CA ARG A 312 10.63 -21.81 -2.50
C ARG A 312 10.52 -23.31 -2.66
N GLY A 313 10.26 -23.79 -3.83
CA GLY A 313 10.20 -25.21 -4.13
C GLY A 313 9.15 -25.54 -5.18
N GLY A 314 9.45 -25.32 -6.45
CA GLY A 314 8.91 -26.09 -7.54
C GLY A 314 7.67 -25.58 -8.25
N TYR A 315 7.16 -24.40 -7.93
CA TYR A 315 6.26 -23.73 -8.86
C TYR A 315 6.94 -22.44 -9.29
N GLY A 316 7.70 -22.55 -10.36
CA GLY A 316 7.95 -21.42 -11.22
C GLY A 316 6.60 -20.77 -11.51
N PRO A 317 6.52 -19.48 -11.91
CA PRO A 317 5.28 -18.91 -12.34
C PRO A 317 4.67 -19.96 -13.27
N THR A 318 3.46 -20.40 -12.97
CA THR A 318 2.63 -20.92 -14.04
C THR A 318 2.50 -19.72 -14.93
N VAL A 319 3.47 -19.55 -15.83
CA VAL A 319 3.24 -18.83 -17.04
C VAL A 319 2.02 -19.55 -17.55
N VAL A 320 0.86 -18.95 -17.32
CA VAL A 320 -0.27 -19.25 -18.17
C VAL A 320 0.29 -18.91 -19.53
N ALA A 321 0.71 -19.94 -20.23
CA ALA A 321 1.17 -19.88 -21.61
C ALA A 321 -0.06 -19.61 -22.48
N GLU A 322 -0.77 -18.55 -22.13
CA GLU A 322 -1.91 -17.99 -22.84
C GLU A 322 -1.63 -16.57 -23.26
N ALA A 323 -0.47 -16.37 -23.73
CA ALA A 323 -0.28 -15.22 -24.58
C ALA A 323 0.93 -15.42 -25.48
N GLN A 324 1.09 -16.57 -26.05
CA GLN A 324 1.38 -16.53 -27.45
C GLN A 324 0.10 -15.97 -28.04
N ALA A 325 0.10 -14.65 -28.25
CA ALA A 325 -0.86 -14.01 -29.07
C ALA A 325 -0.94 -14.86 -30.35
N ALA A 326 -2.05 -15.57 -30.50
CA ALA A 326 -2.48 -15.94 -31.84
C ALA A 326 -2.30 -14.65 -32.62
N THR A 327 -1.46 -14.68 -33.63
CA THR A 327 -1.32 -13.59 -34.58
C THR A 327 -2.76 -13.22 -34.95
N PRO A 328 -3.28 -12.04 -34.57
CA PRO A 328 -4.64 -11.72 -34.93
C PRO A 328 -4.66 -11.71 -36.45
N ALA A 329 -5.54 -12.50 -37.03
CA ALA A 329 -5.92 -12.28 -38.41
C ALA A 329 -6.19 -10.80 -38.52
N ALA A 330 -5.62 -10.17 -39.56
CA ALA A 330 -5.71 -8.77 -39.85
C ALA A 330 -7.17 -8.39 -40.12
N ASP A 331 -7.90 -8.06 -39.07
CA ASP A 331 -9.22 -7.48 -39.14
C ASP A 331 -9.20 -6.10 -38.51
N SER A 332 -9.22 -5.12 -39.40
CA SER A 332 -9.56 -3.72 -39.20
C SER A 332 -8.96 -3.03 -37.97
N VAL A 333 -7.77 -2.49 -38.15
CA VAL A 333 -7.32 -1.30 -37.43
C VAL A 333 -8.33 -0.19 -37.78
N GLY A 334 -9.16 0.17 -36.81
CA GLY A 334 -9.96 1.39 -36.92
C GLY A 334 -9.02 2.60 -37.08
N PRO A 335 -9.47 3.75 -37.54
CA PRO A 335 -8.64 4.94 -37.77
C PRO A 335 -8.03 5.56 -36.52
N GLU A 336 -8.21 4.97 -35.37
CA GLU A 336 -7.70 5.41 -34.06
C GLU A 336 -6.54 4.52 -33.64
N GLY A 337 -5.35 5.10 -33.48
CA GLY A 337 -4.08 4.45 -33.17
C GLY A 337 -4.12 3.43 -32.02
N PRO A 338 -2.96 2.83 -31.65
CA PRO A 338 -2.92 1.72 -30.70
C PRO A 338 -3.42 2.13 -29.31
N LEU A 339 -4.21 1.26 -28.69
CA LEU A 339 -4.76 1.42 -27.34
C LEU A 339 -3.82 0.78 -26.31
N TYR A 340 -3.71 1.39 -25.15
CA TYR A 340 -2.95 0.88 -24.03
C TYR A 340 -3.78 0.83 -22.76
N VAL A 341 -3.49 -0.09 -21.88
CA VAL A 341 -4.00 -0.12 -20.51
C VAL A 341 -3.01 0.60 -19.61
N GLN A 342 -3.31 1.81 -19.19
CA GLN A 342 -2.49 2.54 -18.24
C GLN A 342 -2.77 2.00 -16.83
N VAL A 343 -1.75 1.53 -16.17
CA VAL A 343 -1.81 0.91 -14.83
C VAL A 343 -1.24 1.79 -13.74
N SER A 344 -0.45 2.79 -14.12
CA SER A 344 0.11 3.76 -13.18
C SER A 344 0.68 4.99 -13.90
N THR A 345 0.83 6.07 -13.13
CA THR A 345 1.61 7.26 -13.49
C THR A 345 2.42 7.68 -12.28
N SER A 346 3.67 8.10 -12.49
CA SER A 346 4.56 8.57 -11.42
C SER A 346 5.53 9.60 -11.97
N GLN A 347 5.94 10.55 -11.15
CA GLN A 347 7.03 11.48 -11.48
C GLN A 347 8.41 10.80 -11.40
N ASN A 348 8.49 9.61 -10.83
CA ASN A 348 9.72 8.87 -10.66
C ASN A 348 9.90 7.86 -11.79
N GLU A 349 10.88 8.12 -12.69
CA GLU A 349 11.21 7.26 -13.83
C GLU A 349 11.70 5.89 -13.39
N SER A 350 12.58 5.85 -12.40
CA SER A 350 13.17 4.60 -11.91
C SER A 350 12.13 3.66 -11.37
N TRP A 351 11.17 4.21 -10.62
CA TRP A 351 10.04 3.44 -10.13
C TRP A 351 9.13 2.94 -11.26
N SER A 352 8.77 3.81 -12.20
CA SER A 352 7.93 3.43 -13.35
C SER A 352 8.58 2.31 -14.16
N SER A 353 9.90 2.39 -14.34
CA SER A 353 10.71 1.35 -14.98
C SER A 353 10.70 0.05 -14.17
N GLY A 354 10.85 0.13 -12.85
CA GLY A 354 10.77 -1.03 -11.95
C GLY A 354 9.39 -1.72 -12.02
N LEU A 355 8.31 -0.95 -11.99
CA LEU A 355 6.95 -1.50 -12.13
C LEU A 355 6.74 -2.15 -13.50
N ALA A 356 7.16 -1.50 -14.59
CA ALA A 356 7.07 -2.07 -15.93
C ALA A 356 7.85 -3.39 -16.03
N GLN A 357 9.04 -3.44 -15.44
CA GLN A 357 9.84 -4.67 -15.39
C GLN A 357 9.16 -5.79 -14.58
N GLN A 358 8.54 -5.46 -13.44
CA GLN A 358 7.76 -6.45 -12.68
C GLN A 358 6.58 -7.02 -13.48
N LEU A 359 5.83 -6.13 -14.15
CA LEU A 359 4.71 -6.55 -15.00
C LEU A 359 5.18 -7.37 -16.19
N SER A 360 6.33 -7.01 -16.79
CA SER A 360 6.93 -7.80 -17.89
C SER A 360 7.39 -9.18 -17.42
N ARG A 361 7.98 -9.29 -16.22
CA ARG A 361 8.31 -10.59 -15.62
C ARG A 361 7.07 -11.44 -15.30
N ALA A 362 5.93 -10.81 -15.09
CA ALA A 362 4.64 -11.48 -14.93
C ALA A 362 3.98 -11.87 -16.28
N GLY A 363 4.69 -11.70 -17.41
CA GLY A 363 4.22 -12.07 -18.74
C GLY A 363 3.33 -11.02 -19.42
N LEU A 364 3.26 -9.80 -18.88
CA LEU A 364 2.49 -8.70 -19.46
C LEU A 364 3.37 -7.82 -20.34
N ALA A 365 2.85 -7.37 -21.49
CA ALA A 365 3.58 -6.46 -22.38
C ALA A 365 3.60 -5.03 -21.80
N ALA A 366 4.42 -4.82 -20.76
CA ALA A 366 4.51 -3.56 -20.06
C ALA A 366 5.62 -2.67 -20.59
N LYS A 367 5.37 -1.36 -20.68
CA LYS A 367 6.37 -0.35 -21.01
C LYS A 367 6.11 0.96 -20.27
N VAL A 368 7.13 1.81 -20.19
CA VAL A 368 7.02 3.17 -19.66
C VAL A 368 6.91 4.14 -20.82
N LEU A 369 5.94 5.03 -20.76
CA LEU A 369 5.84 6.19 -21.63
C LEU A 369 6.36 7.41 -20.88
N PRO A 370 7.25 8.20 -21.49
CA PRO A 370 7.78 9.43 -20.88
C PRO A 370 6.68 10.49 -20.78
N PRO A 371 6.83 11.47 -19.89
CA PRO A 371 5.91 12.59 -19.78
C PRO A 371 5.93 13.43 -21.06
N HIS A 372 4.77 13.94 -21.47
CA HIS A 372 4.65 14.85 -22.61
C HIS A 372 4.91 16.30 -22.21
N THR A 373 4.62 16.67 -20.96
CA THR A 373 4.87 17.99 -20.41
C THR A 373 5.63 17.85 -19.09
N PRO A 374 6.33 18.90 -18.60
CA PRO A 374 7.03 18.87 -17.31
C PRO A 374 6.18 18.49 -16.12
N ASP A 375 4.86 18.73 -16.19
CA ASP A 375 3.90 18.40 -15.12
C ASP A 375 3.30 17.00 -15.26
N ASP A 376 3.50 16.34 -16.40
CA ASP A 376 3.11 14.95 -16.61
C ASP A 376 4.03 13.99 -15.87
N GLY A 377 3.51 12.81 -15.55
CA GLY A 377 4.31 11.71 -15.01
C GLY A 377 4.64 10.64 -16.05
N TYR A 378 5.63 9.82 -15.74
CA TYR A 378 5.92 8.59 -16.46
C TYR A 378 4.73 7.64 -16.33
N ARG A 379 4.17 7.19 -17.45
CA ARG A 379 3.02 6.30 -17.49
C ARG A 379 3.47 4.86 -17.71
N VAL A 380 3.07 3.97 -16.81
CA VAL A 380 3.26 2.54 -17.01
C VAL A 380 2.04 2.00 -17.72
N VAL A 381 2.23 1.46 -18.92
CA VAL A 381 1.17 1.00 -19.79
C VAL A 381 1.40 -0.43 -20.25
N LEU A 382 0.31 -1.16 -20.49
CA LEU A 382 0.32 -2.49 -21.10
C LEU A 382 -0.20 -2.40 -22.53
N GLY A 383 0.33 -3.18 -23.43
CA GLY A 383 -0.05 -3.21 -24.83
C GLY A 383 1.10 -2.94 -25.78
N PRO A 384 0.83 -2.67 -27.06
CA PRO A 384 -0.43 -2.12 -27.62
C PRO A 384 -1.54 -3.17 -27.83
N TYR A 385 -2.79 -2.70 -27.78
CA TYR A 385 -3.98 -3.49 -28.09
C TYR A 385 -4.68 -2.87 -29.31
N THR A 386 -5.32 -3.73 -30.12
CA THR A 386 -5.99 -3.31 -31.35
C THR A 386 -7.45 -2.92 -31.12
N THR A 387 -8.06 -3.42 -30.04
CA THR A 387 -9.45 -3.11 -29.71
C THR A 387 -9.60 -2.70 -28.25
N ARG A 388 -10.58 -1.84 -28.01
CA ARG A 388 -10.94 -1.39 -26.66
C ARG A 388 -11.38 -2.57 -25.78
N ALA A 389 -12.11 -3.52 -26.35
CA ALA A 389 -12.57 -4.72 -25.64
C ALA A 389 -11.39 -5.56 -25.09
N GLN A 390 -10.35 -5.76 -25.89
CA GLN A 390 -9.13 -6.46 -25.45
C GLN A 390 -8.42 -5.71 -24.31
N ALA A 391 -8.26 -4.39 -24.47
CA ALA A 391 -7.64 -3.57 -23.44
C ALA A 391 -8.42 -3.62 -22.13
N GLU A 392 -9.75 -3.50 -22.17
CA GLU A 392 -10.62 -3.59 -21.00
C GLU A 392 -10.62 -4.99 -20.34
N GLU A 393 -10.54 -6.05 -21.15
CA GLU A 393 -10.43 -7.42 -20.63
C GLU A 393 -9.14 -7.61 -19.85
N ILE A 394 -8.00 -7.17 -20.40
CA ILE A 394 -6.71 -7.22 -19.70
C ILE A 394 -6.74 -6.35 -18.46
N GLY A 395 -7.26 -5.14 -18.55
CA GLY A 395 -7.42 -4.26 -17.40
C GLY A 395 -8.22 -4.89 -16.25
N ARG A 396 -9.32 -5.56 -16.58
CA ARG A 396 -10.14 -6.30 -15.59
C ARG A 396 -9.40 -7.49 -14.97
N LYS A 397 -8.63 -8.24 -15.78
CA LYS A 397 -7.81 -9.38 -15.29
C LYS A 397 -6.70 -8.95 -14.31
N LEU A 398 -6.23 -7.70 -14.38
CA LEU A 398 -5.23 -7.17 -13.46
C LEU A 398 -5.75 -7.00 -12.03
N GLY A 399 -7.07 -6.96 -11.83
CA GLY A 399 -7.67 -6.75 -10.51
C GLY A 399 -7.30 -5.41 -9.84
N ARG A 400 -6.89 -4.41 -10.62
CA ARG A 400 -6.53 -3.06 -10.16
C ARG A 400 -7.17 -2.00 -11.05
N PRO A 401 -7.34 -0.75 -10.57
CA PRO A 401 -7.79 0.36 -11.39
C PRO A 401 -6.90 0.54 -12.62
N PHE A 402 -7.52 0.76 -13.77
CA PHE A 402 -6.83 0.99 -15.03
C PHE A 402 -7.59 2.01 -15.88
N TRP A 403 -6.89 2.61 -16.84
CA TRP A 403 -7.47 3.48 -17.87
C TRP A 403 -7.07 2.98 -19.24
N ILE A 404 -7.97 3.17 -20.20
CA ILE A 404 -7.60 2.99 -21.60
C ILE A 404 -6.95 4.29 -22.07
N TYR A 405 -5.68 4.19 -22.42
CA TYR A 405 -4.86 5.32 -22.86
C TYR A 405 -4.60 5.22 -24.38
N GLN A 406 -4.77 6.33 -25.05
CA GLN A 406 -4.49 6.48 -26.48
C GLN A 406 -3.53 7.66 -26.67
N PRO A 407 -2.32 7.43 -27.25
CA PRO A 407 -1.27 8.44 -27.28
C PRO A 407 -1.57 9.73 -28.06
N ASN A 408 -2.64 9.78 -28.83
CA ASN A 408 -2.99 10.90 -29.74
C ASN A 408 -4.30 11.61 -29.38
N GLN A 409 -4.77 11.48 -28.16
CA GLN A 409 -5.88 12.28 -27.61
C GLN A 409 -5.38 13.25 -26.58
#